data_0f934412608c48ee55dd92dc293aa3ea
#
_entry.id   0f934412608c48ee55dd92dc293aa3ea
#
_cell.length_a   1.000
_cell.length_b   1.000
_cell.length_c   1.000
_cell.angle_alpha   90.00
_cell.angle_beta   90.00
_cell.angle_gamma   90.00
#
_symmetry.space_group_name_H-M   'P 1'
#
loop_
_entity.id
_entity.type
_entity.pdbx_description
1 polymer ?
#
loop_
_entity_poly.entity_id
_entity_poly.type
_entity_poly.pdbx_seq_one_letter_code
_entity_poly.pdbx_strand_id
1 'polypeptide(L)'
;MKHVIHVDNSEFFRKLMKSFLSEKGMECESFEKGEDAVNAVSGGRASFVITGLSLADMGGEEFLKRLMTLPQKTPVIVVTSSDEIKKLKRLEALGVKGIILKSGDWKTELGKILRV
;
A
#
# COMPACT_ATOMS: atom_id res chain seq x y z
N MET A 1 -14.82 -2.02 11.53
CA MET A 1 -13.36 -2.31 11.46
C MET A 1 -12.85 -1.96 10.08
N LYS A 2 -11.73 -1.22 10.02
CA LYS A 2 -11.12 -0.87 8.72
C LYS A 2 -10.46 -2.10 8.11
N HIS A 3 -10.58 -2.23 6.81
CA HIS A 3 -10.00 -3.32 6.04
C HIS A 3 -8.92 -2.76 5.13
N VAL A 4 -7.69 -3.23 5.29
CA VAL A 4 -6.53 -2.76 4.53
C VAL A 4 -6.07 -3.85 3.59
N ILE A 5 -5.82 -3.48 2.33
CA ILE A 5 -5.19 -4.37 1.36
C ILE A 5 -3.73 -3.94 1.26
N HIS A 6 -2.83 -4.87 1.54
CA HIS A 6 -1.40 -4.64 1.49
C HIS A 6 -0.77 -5.50 0.40
N VAL A 7 0.04 -4.90 -0.46
CA VAL A 7 0.74 -5.61 -1.51
C VAL A 7 2.22 -5.27 -1.48
N ASP A 8 3.05 -6.29 -1.41
CA ASP A 8 4.50 -6.14 -1.34
C ASP A 8 5.15 -7.48 -1.70
N ASN A 9 6.24 -7.45 -2.43
CA ASN A 9 6.96 -8.65 -2.83
C ASN A 9 7.68 -9.33 -1.65
N SER A 10 7.94 -8.60 -0.57
CA SER A 10 8.66 -9.13 0.60
C SER A 10 7.70 -9.84 1.54
N GLU A 11 7.87 -11.16 1.67
CA GLU A 11 7.09 -11.94 2.64
C GLU A 11 7.33 -11.44 4.07
N PHE A 12 8.59 -11.13 4.39
CA PHE A 12 8.94 -10.61 5.70
C PHE A 12 8.16 -9.33 6.01
N PHE A 13 8.15 -8.40 5.06
CA PHE A 13 7.45 -7.13 5.28
C PHE A 13 5.93 -7.29 5.32
N ARG A 14 5.38 -8.23 4.53
CA ARG A 14 3.95 -8.52 4.60
C ARG A 14 3.55 -9.00 6.00
N LYS A 15 4.37 -9.83 6.63
CA LYS A 15 4.12 -10.29 7.98
C LYS A 15 4.21 -9.17 9.00
N LEU A 16 5.22 -8.30 8.86
CA LEU A 16 5.37 -7.14 9.74
C LEU A 16 4.16 -6.20 9.65
N MET A 17 3.71 -5.92 8.43
CA MET A 17 2.57 -5.03 8.22
C MET A 17 1.30 -5.62 8.81
N LYS A 18 1.07 -6.89 8.58
CA LYS A 18 -0.12 -7.56 9.12
C LYS A 18 -0.16 -7.51 10.64
N SER A 19 0.99 -7.76 11.28
CA SER A 19 1.12 -7.69 12.72
C SER A 19 0.83 -6.28 13.25
N PHE A 20 1.44 -5.28 12.61
CA PHE A 20 1.23 -3.88 12.99
C PHE A 20 -0.24 -3.48 12.90
N LEU A 21 -0.88 -3.79 11.77
CA LEU A 21 -2.27 -3.40 11.55
C LEU A 21 -3.23 -4.15 12.48
N SER A 22 -2.94 -5.42 12.75
CA SER A 22 -3.73 -6.22 13.68
C SER A 22 -3.70 -5.62 15.08
N GLU A 23 -2.53 -5.16 15.53
CA GLU A 23 -2.39 -4.49 16.83
C GLU A 23 -3.20 -3.21 16.91
N LYS A 24 -3.46 -2.58 15.76
CA LYS A 24 -4.26 -1.34 15.68
C LYS A 24 -5.75 -1.62 15.42
N GLY A 25 -6.16 -2.89 15.50
CA GLY A 25 -7.56 -3.25 15.31
C GLY A 25 -8.03 -3.24 13.86
N MET A 26 -7.12 -3.33 12.91
CA MET A 26 -7.46 -3.36 11.49
C MET A 26 -7.29 -4.75 10.90
N GLU A 27 -8.16 -5.12 9.96
CA GLU A 27 -7.98 -6.32 9.18
C GLU A 27 -7.02 -6.01 8.03
N CYS A 28 -6.13 -6.95 7.75
CA CYS A 28 -5.16 -6.81 6.65
C CYS A 28 -5.17 -8.05 5.79
N GLU A 29 -5.42 -7.84 4.51
CA GLU A 29 -5.31 -8.88 3.50
C GLU A 29 -4.07 -8.58 2.67
N SER A 30 -3.13 -9.53 2.59
CA SER A 30 -1.82 -9.31 1.97
C SER A 30 -1.66 -10.08 0.68
N PHE A 31 -0.98 -9.46 -0.29
CA PHE A 31 -0.71 -10.07 -1.60
C PHE A 31 0.72 -9.77 -2.03
N GLU A 32 1.31 -10.67 -2.80
CA GLU A 32 2.61 -10.41 -3.44
C GLU A 32 2.46 -9.87 -4.84
N LYS A 33 1.29 -10.08 -5.47
CA LYS A 33 1.00 -9.69 -6.85
C LYS A 33 0.01 -8.54 -6.92
N GLY A 34 0.31 -7.57 -7.78
CA GLY A 34 -0.59 -6.44 -8.00
C GLY A 34 -1.93 -6.85 -8.57
N GLU A 35 -1.97 -7.85 -9.47
CA GLU A 35 -3.22 -8.34 -10.05
C GLU A 35 -4.19 -8.81 -8.99
N ASP A 36 -3.71 -9.59 -8.03
CA ASP A 36 -4.56 -10.10 -6.96
C ASP A 36 -5.09 -8.96 -6.08
N ALA A 37 -4.24 -7.96 -5.83
CA ALA A 37 -4.64 -6.80 -5.04
C ALA A 37 -5.68 -5.95 -5.78
N VAL A 38 -5.53 -5.75 -7.09
CA VAL A 38 -6.52 -5.03 -7.90
C VAL A 38 -7.88 -5.72 -7.80
N ASN A 39 -7.89 -7.05 -7.93
CA ASN A 39 -9.13 -7.82 -7.82
C ASN A 39 -9.78 -7.66 -6.45
N ALA A 40 -8.97 -7.65 -5.39
CA ALA A 40 -9.49 -7.48 -4.04
C ALA A 40 -10.06 -6.08 -3.83
N VAL A 41 -9.41 -5.04 -4.35
CA VAL A 41 -9.92 -3.66 -4.27
C VAL A 41 -11.22 -3.51 -5.04
N SER A 42 -11.31 -4.13 -6.22
CA SER A 42 -12.54 -4.05 -7.02
C SER A 42 -13.74 -4.69 -6.33
N GLY A 43 -13.51 -5.53 -5.33
CA GLY A 43 -14.56 -6.08 -4.47
C GLY A 43 -15.20 -5.06 -3.53
N GLY A 44 -14.62 -3.87 -3.40
CA GLY A 44 -15.25 -2.73 -2.73
C GLY A 44 -15.13 -2.66 -1.21
N ARG A 45 -14.34 -3.54 -0.59
CA ARG A 45 -14.25 -3.58 0.88
C ARG A 45 -13.05 -2.84 1.48
N ALA A 46 -12.10 -2.42 0.66
CA ALA A 46 -10.88 -1.82 1.16
C ALA A 46 -11.08 -0.38 1.62
N SER A 47 -10.64 -0.08 2.85
CA SER A 47 -10.58 1.29 3.36
C SER A 47 -9.31 2.00 2.91
N PHE A 48 -8.20 1.25 2.80
CA PHE A 48 -6.90 1.73 2.35
C PHE A 48 -6.20 0.65 1.56
N VAL A 49 -5.32 1.08 0.65
CA VAL A 49 -4.35 0.21 0.02
C VAL A 49 -2.96 0.68 0.43
N ILE A 50 -2.13 -0.25 0.88
CA ILE A 50 -0.73 0.03 1.20
C ILE A 50 0.10 -0.80 0.24
N THR A 51 0.99 -0.15 -0.52
CA THR A 51 1.76 -0.85 -1.55
C THR A 51 3.25 -0.55 -1.49
N GLY A 52 4.06 -1.57 -1.76
CA GLY A 52 5.45 -1.39 -2.13
C GLY A 52 5.58 -0.99 -3.59
N LEU A 53 6.80 -0.84 -4.07
CA LEU A 53 7.07 -0.44 -5.46
C LEU A 53 7.59 -1.57 -6.34
N SER A 54 7.91 -2.72 -5.75
CA SER A 54 8.33 -3.92 -6.50
C SER A 54 7.37 -5.05 -6.12
N LEU A 55 6.45 -5.35 -7.01
CA LEU A 55 5.50 -6.45 -6.80
C LEU A 55 5.96 -7.66 -7.63
N ALA A 56 5.40 -8.82 -7.35
CA ALA A 56 5.85 -10.04 -8.01
C ALA A 56 5.57 -10.04 -9.53
N ASP A 57 4.52 -9.35 -9.95
CA ASP A 57 4.05 -9.35 -11.34
C ASP A 57 4.14 -7.99 -12.03
N MET A 58 4.37 -6.90 -11.31
CA MET A 58 4.42 -5.56 -11.90
C MET A 58 5.11 -4.56 -10.98
N GLY A 59 5.45 -3.39 -11.49
CA GLY A 59 5.94 -2.30 -10.67
C GLY A 59 4.82 -1.57 -9.97
N GLY A 60 5.17 -0.83 -8.92
CA GLY A 60 4.17 -0.08 -8.14
C GLY A 60 3.48 1.02 -8.92
N GLU A 61 4.18 1.67 -9.87
CA GLU A 61 3.57 2.71 -10.69
C GLU A 61 2.48 2.15 -11.59
N GLU A 62 2.74 1.01 -12.23
CA GLU A 62 1.73 0.33 -13.03
C GLU A 62 0.54 -0.07 -12.17
N PHE A 63 0.80 -0.62 -11.00
CA PHE A 63 -0.24 -1.02 -10.05
C PHE A 63 -1.13 0.17 -9.67
N LEU A 64 -0.51 1.31 -9.35
CA LEU A 64 -1.26 2.53 -9.02
C LEU A 64 -2.16 2.98 -10.17
N LYS A 65 -1.63 2.96 -11.39
CA LYS A 65 -2.41 3.34 -12.57
C LYS A 65 -3.62 2.41 -12.76
N ARG A 66 -3.44 1.14 -12.49
CA ARG A 66 -4.55 0.17 -12.59
C ARG A 66 -5.60 0.43 -11.53
N LEU A 67 -5.20 0.74 -10.31
CA LEU A 67 -6.14 1.11 -9.25
C LEU A 67 -6.95 2.35 -9.62
N MET A 68 -6.33 3.32 -10.28
CA MET A 68 -7.00 4.55 -10.67
C MET A 68 -8.08 4.36 -11.73
N THR A 69 -8.09 3.23 -12.43
CA THR A 69 -9.15 2.92 -13.39
C THR A 69 -10.39 2.34 -12.73
N LEU A 70 -10.29 1.98 -11.45
CA LEU A 70 -11.42 1.42 -10.72
C LEU A 70 -12.37 2.54 -10.27
N PRO A 71 -13.68 2.26 -10.19
CA PRO A 71 -14.64 3.26 -9.70
C PRO A 71 -14.43 3.59 -8.22
N GLN A 72 -13.85 2.66 -7.45
CA GLN A 72 -13.53 2.89 -6.05
C GLN A 72 -12.36 3.86 -5.96
N LYS A 73 -12.52 4.93 -5.21
CA LYS A 73 -11.45 5.91 -4.98
C LYS A 73 -10.73 5.62 -3.67
N THR A 74 -10.27 4.40 -3.52
CA THR A 74 -9.60 3.94 -2.31
C THR A 74 -8.27 4.67 -2.11
N PRO A 75 -8.03 5.28 -0.93
CA PRO A 75 -6.75 5.94 -0.67
C PRO A 75 -5.59 4.96 -0.72
N VAL A 76 -4.49 5.37 -1.33
CA VAL A 76 -3.29 4.54 -1.49
C VAL A 76 -2.12 5.18 -0.76
N ILE A 77 -1.41 4.38 0.02
CA ILE A 77 -0.20 4.78 0.72
C ILE A 77 0.94 3.90 0.21
N VAL A 78 2.06 4.52 -0.14
CA VAL A 78 3.25 3.80 -0.59
C VAL A 78 4.20 3.64 0.59
N VAL A 79 4.64 2.40 0.86
CA VAL A 79 5.67 2.11 1.86
C VAL A 79 6.77 1.35 1.14
N THR A 80 7.94 1.98 0.99
CA THR A 80 8.98 1.51 0.09
C THR A 80 10.38 1.64 0.69
N SER A 81 11.30 0.78 0.23
CA SER A 81 12.71 0.92 0.54
C SER A 81 13.44 1.84 -0.45
N SER A 82 12.78 2.23 -1.53
CA SER A 82 13.38 3.10 -2.54
C SER A 82 13.33 4.57 -2.13
N ASP A 83 14.48 5.26 -2.22
CA ASP A 83 14.59 6.69 -1.96
C ASP A 83 14.83 7.50 -3.24
N GLU A 84 14.57 6.91 -4.40
CA GLU A 84 14.77 7.54 -5.70
C GLU A 84 13.80 8.71 -5.91
N ILE A 85 14.28 9.93 -5.72
CA ILE A 85 13.45 11.14 -5.68
C ILE A 85 12.56 11.33 -6.91
N LYS A 86 13.12 11.13 -8.10
CA LYS A 86 12.33 11.29 -9.34
C LYS A 86 11.14 10.33 -9.39
N LYS A 87 11.37 9.09 -8.99
CA LYS A 87 10.32 8.07 -8.93
C LYS A 87 9.25 8.44 -7.92
N LEU A 88 9.67 8.88 -6.73
CA LEU A 88 8.72 9.26 -5.68
C LEU A 88 7.87 10.47 -6.09
N LYS A 89 8.47 11.44 -6.78
CA LYS A 89 7.73 12.61 -7.28
C LYS A 89 6.66 12.21 -8.30
N ARG A 90 6.97 11.25 -9.19
CA ARG A 90 5.97 10.77 -10.13
C ARG A 90 4.79 10.11 -9.41
N LEU A 91 5.06 9.39 -8.34
CA LEU A 91 4.00 8.74 -7.55
C LEU A 91 3.13 9.76 -6.83
N GLU A 92 3.73 10.82 -6.29
CA GLU A 92 2.97 11.91 -5.68
C GLU A 92 2.01 12.54 -6.68
N ALA A 93 2.47 12.74 -7.93
CA ALA A 93 1.65 13.29 -9.00
C ALA A 93 0.46 12.38 -9.36
N LEU A 94 0.55 11.09 -9.06
CA LEU A 94 -0.56 10.16 -9.27
C LEU A 94 -1.60 10.20 -8.14
N GLY A 95 -1.38 11.03 -7.11
CA GLY A 95 -2.40 11.25 -6.08
C GLY A 95 -2.37 10.28 -4.91
N VAL A 96 -1.21 9.67 -4.62
CA VAL A 96 -1.09 8.84 -3.42
C VAL A 96 -1.25 9.69 -2.16
N LYS A 97 -1.82 9.11 -1.13
CA LYS A 97 -2.07 9.81 0.13
C LYS A 97 -0.80 10.05 0.92
N GLY A 98 0.19 9.21 0.76
CA GLY A 98 1.48 9.37 1.44
C GLY A 98 2.51 8.42 0.89
N ILE A 99 3.79 8.77 1.09
CA ILE A 99 4.93 7.93 0.73
C ILE A 99 5.80 7.83 1.97
N ILE A 100 6.05 6.61 2.40
CA ILE A 100 6.77 6.30 3.62
C ILE A 100 7.97 5.41 3.28
N LEU A 101 9.13 5.72 3.84
CA LEU A 101 10.33 4.92 3.63
C LEU A 101 10.43 3.82 4.69
N LYS A 102 10.70 2.60 4.27
CA LYS A 102 10.88 1.47 5.18
C LYS A 102 12.07 1.68 6.11
N SER A 103 13.06 2.47 5.69
CA SER A 103 14.27 2.76 6.49
C SER A 103 14.01 3.70 7.66
N GLY A 104 12.90 4.42 7.65
CA GLY A 104 12.54 5.33 8.73
C GLY A 104 11.60 4.68 9.74
N ASP A 105 10.98 5.51 10.56
CA ASP A 105 9.98 5.06 11.53
C ASP A 105 8.62 4.92 10.83
N TRP A 106 8.54 3.92 9.95
CA TRP A 106 7.36 3.74 9.11
C TRP A 106 6.09 3.45 9.92
N LYS A 107 6.24 2.83 11.08
CA LYS A 107 5.07 2.51 11.92
C LYS A 107 4.40 3.78 12.44
N THR A 108 5.19 4.70 12.95
CA THR A 108 4.66 5.97 13.46
C THR A 108 4.06 6.82 12.33
N GLU A 109 4.77 6.91 11.20
CA GLU A 109 4.29 7.68 10.05
C GLU A 109 3.00 7.11 9.49
N LEU A 110 2.94 5.79 9.35
CA LEU A 110 1.75 5.11 8.85
C LEU A 110 0.58 5.29 9.83
N GLY A 111 0.85 5.15 11.13
CA GLY A 111 -0.17 5.34 12.14
C GLY A 111 -0.82 6.71 12.08
N LYS A 112 -0.03 7.75 11.81
CA LYS A 112 -0.56 9.11 11.66
C LYS A 112 -1.50 9.23 10.46
N ILE A 113 -1.12 8.65 9.33
CA ILE A 113 -1.95 8.70 8.12
C ILE A 113 -3.25 7.92 8.33
N LEU A 114 -3.16 6.75 8.93
CA LEU A 114 -4.32 5.90 9.20
C LEU A 114 -5.15 6.40 10.39
N ARG A 115 -4.61 7.32 11.17
CA ARG A 115 -5.24 7.88 12.39
C ARG A 115 -5.48 6.80 13.45
N VAL A 116 -4.45 6.05 13.71
CA VAL A 116 -4.48 5.01 14.75
C VAL A 116 -3.29 5.13 15.71
#